data_e695be76c5f010b664678424f0d83ad3
#
_entry.id   e695be76c5f010b664678424f0d83ad3
#
_cell.length_a   1.000
_cell.length_b   1.000
_cell.length_c   1.000
_cell.angle_alpha   90.00
_cell.angle_beta   90.00
_cell.angle_gamma   90.00
#
_symmetry.space_group_name_H-M   'P 1'
#
loop_
_entity.id
_entity.type
_entity.pdbx_description
1 polymer ?
#
loop_
_entity_poly.entity_id
_entity_poly.type
_entity_poly.pdbx_seq_one_letter_code
_entity_poly.pdbx_strand_id
1 'polypeptide(L)'
;MKMLNDKRWMATKRVVWARAEGLCEWCKRDGYISAGKDCHHIIPFESAKTTVEMERLCYDPSNCVLLCIPCHVKAHKELGSKTKEAVKARRDERFERWKKHLRGE
;
A
#
# COMPACT_ATOMS: atom_id res chain seq x y z
N MET A 1 -10.91 7.90 -1.98
CA MET A 1 -9.85 8.85 -2.31
C MET A 1 -9.73 9.00 -3.82
N LYS A 2 -9.57 10.25 -4.26
CA LYS A 2 -9.47 10.56 -5.68
C LYS A 2 -8.25 9.95 -6.37
N MET A 3 -7.16 9.76 -5.65
CA MET A 3 -5.92 9.20 -6.21
C MET A 3 -6.10 7.78 -6.75
N LEU A 4 -6.89 6.95 -6.07
CA LEU A 4 -7.13 5.58 -6.50
C LEU A 4 -8.16 5.47 -7.64
N ASN A 5 -8.81 6.57 -7.99
CA ASN A 5 -9.71 6.63 -9.14
C ASN A 5 -9.03 7.29 -10.35
N ASP A 6 -7.78 7.68 -10.20
CA ASP A 6 -7.01 8.35 -11.25
C ASP A 6 -6.57 7.35 -12.32
N LYS A 7 -6.50 7.82 -13.56
CA LYS A 7 -6.03 7.02 -14.70
C LYS A 7 -4.60 6.52 -14.48
N ARG A 8 -3.78 7.31 -13.77
CA ARG A 8 -2.40 6.94 -13.44
C ARG A 8 -2.35 5.71 -12.55
N TRP A 9 -3.30 5.58 -11.62
CA TRP A 9 -3.39 4.40 -10.77
C TRP A 9 -3.76 3.16 -11.60
N MET A 10 -4.69 3.32 -12.54
CA MET A 10 -5.07 2.22 -13.43
C MET A 10 -3.88 1.76 -14.27
N ALA A 11 -3.09 2.71 -14.79
CA ALA A 11 -1.89 2.39 -15.55
C ALA A 11 -0.85 1.66 -14.69
N THR A 12 -0.66 2.11 -13.46
CA THR A 12 0.26 1.47 -12.50
C THR A 12 -0.16 0.04 -12.22
N LYS A 13 -1.45 -0.20 -11.97
CA LYS A 13 -1.96 -1.55 -11.72
C LYS A 13 -1.74 -2.47 -12.92
N ARG A 14 -1.92 -1.97 -14.13
CA ARG A 14 -1.68 -2.76 -15.35
C ARG A 14 -0.23 -3.22 -15.44
N VAL A 15 0.71 -2.34 -15.12
CA VAL A 15 2.14 -2.68 -15.12
C VAL A 15 2.43 -3.75 -14.09
N VAL A 16 1.90 -3.61 -12.89
CA VAL A 16 2.09 -4.58 -11.81
C VAL A 16 1.48 -5.94 -12.17
N TRP A 17 0.25 -5.93 -12.71
CA TRP A 17 -0.42 -7.16 -13.14
C TRP A 17 0.34 -7.87 -14.25
N ALA A 18 0.84 -7.12 -15.24
CA ALA A 18 1.63 -7.69 -16.34
C ALA A 18 2.94 -8.27 -15.83
N ARG A 19 3.63 -7.57 -14.93
CA ARG A 19 4.88 -8.04 -14.32
C ARG A 19 4.67 -9.34 -13.56
N ALA A 20 3.58 -9.42 -12.82
CA ALA A 20 3.25 -10.57 -11.99
C ALA A 20 2.51 -11.68 -12.73
N GLU A 21 2.16 -11.44 -14.00
CA GLU A 21 1.36 -12.38 -14.81
C GLU A 21 0.03 -12.76 -14.13
N GLY A 22 -0.54 -11.81 -13.38
CA GLY A 22 -1.81 -12.02 -12.67
C GLY A 22 -1.70 -12.86 -11.41
N LEU A 23 -0.49 -13.25 -11.02
CA LEU A 23 -0.25 -14.10 -9.86
C LEU A 23 0.20 -13.31 -8.64
N CYS A 24 -0.12 -13.83 -7.45
CA CYS A 24 0.38 -13.27 -6.20
C CYS A 24 1.91 -13.36 -6.20
N GLU A 25 2.58 -12.21 -6.10
CA GLU A 25 4.04 -12.15 -6.15
C GLU A 25 4.70 -12.78 -4.93
N TRP A 26 4.07 -12.70 -3.77
CA TRP A 26 4.59 -13.32 -2.55
C TRP A 26 4.44 -14.85 -2.58
N CYS A 27 3.30 -15.35 -3.04
CA CYS A 27 3.12 -16.80 -3.20
C CYS A 27 4.13 -17.36 -4.18
N LYS A 28 4.33 -16.65 -5.30
CA LYS A 28 5.30 -17.06 -6.32
C LYS A 28 6.72 -17.12 -5.75
N ARG A 29 7.09 -16.12 -4.95
CA ARG A 29 8.39 -16.10 -4.26
C ARG A 29 8.58 -17.34 -3.39
N ASP A 30 7.51 -17.77 -2.72
CA ASP A 30 7.53 -18.92 -1.82
C ASP A 30 7.25 -20.25 -2.51
N GLY A 31 7.15 -20.26 -3.85
CA GLY A 31 6.96 -21.49 -4.62
C GLY A 31 5.51 -21.89 -4.83
N TYR A 32 4.55 -21.02 -4.55
CA TYR A 32 3.12 -21.28 -4.73
C TYR A 32 2.54 -20.51 -5.91
N ILE A 33 1.48 -21.05 -6.49
CA ILE A 33 0.74 -20.39 -7.57
C ILE A 33 -0.62 -20.00 -7.03
N SER A 34 -0.89 -18.70 -6.98
CA SER A 34 -2.14 -18.15 -6.48
C SER A 34 -2.49 -16.89 -7.27
N ALA A 35 -3.76 -16.73 -7.61
CA ALA A 35 -4.20 -15.54 -8.34
C ALA A 35 -4.05 -14.30 -7.48
N GLY A 36 -3.51 -13.24 -8.08
CA GLY A 36 -3.44 -11.93 -7.42
C GLY A 36 -4.82 -11.29 -7.37
N LYS A 37 -5.13 -10.60 -6.30
CA LYS A 37 -6.40 -9.92 -6.10
C LYS A 37 -6.27 -8.44 -5.87
N ASP A 38 -5.25 -8.02 -5.12
CA ASP A 38 -5.07 -6.63 -4.74
C ASP A 38 -3.65 -6.14 -5.03
N CYS A 39 -3.56 -4.92 -5.54
CA CYS A 39 -2.29 -4.23 -5.73
C CYS A 39 -2.01 -3.42 -4.47
N HIS A 40 -1.01 -3.84 -3.69
CA HIS A 40 -0.68 -3.27 -2.40
C HIS A 40 0.52 -2.32 -2.49
N HIS A 41 0.42 -1.16 -1.85
CA HIS A 41 1.55 -0.24 -1.74
C HIS A 41 2.49 -0.70 -0.63
N ILE A 42 3.76 -0.86 -0.96
CA ILE A 42 4.78 -1.29 0.01
C ILE A 42 4.99 -0.18 1.03
N ILE A 43 5.24 1.05 0.55
CA ILE A 43 5.28 2.23 1.39
C ILE A 43 3.95 2.97 1.18
N PRO A 44 3.14 3.15 2.24
CA PRO A 44 1.85 3.82 2.09
C PRO A 44 2.03 5.24 1.57
N PHE A 45 1.28 5.58 0.51
CA PHE A 45 1.39 6.93 -0.06
C PHE A 45 0.84 8.00 0.89
N GLU A 46 -0.04 7.64 1.80
CA GLU A 46 -0.57 8.54 2.82
C GLU A 46 0.50 8.98 3.83
N SER A 47 1.63 8.26 3.89
CA SER A 47 2.74 8.63 4.78
C SER A 47 3.60 9.75 4.23
N ALA A 48 3.42 10.10 2.95
CA ALA A 48 4.20 11.16 2.31
C ALA A 48 3.82 12.53 2.86
N LYS A 49 4.81 13.43 2.91
CA LYS A 49 4.62 14.78 3.44
C LYS A 49 4.19 15.79 2.37
N THR A 50 4.46 15.51 1.11
CA THR A 50 4.13 16.41 0.00
C THR A 50 3.26 15.70 -1.02
N THR A 51 2.51 16.48 -1.81
CA THR A 51 1.68 15.94 -2.88
C THR A 51 2.52 15.21 -3.93
N VAL A 52 3.68 15.78 -4.27
CA VAL A 52 4.60 15.19 -5.26
C VAL A 52 5.09 13.82 -4.80
N GLU A 53 5.49 13.72 -3.54
CA GLU A 53 5.95 12.46 -2.96
C GLU A 53 4.80 11.45 -2.86
N MET A 54 3.62 11.91 -2.49
CA MET A 54 2.42 11.07 -2.41
C MET A 54 2.08 10.46 -3.77
N GLU A 55 2.11 11.27 -4.83
CA GLU A 55 1.85 10.80 -6.19
C GLU A 55 2.92 9.80 -6.63
N ARG A 56 4.18 10.06 -6.32
CA ARG A 56 5.28 9.14 -6.64
C ARG A 56 5.05 7.78 -6.00
N LEU A 57 4.75 7.76 -4.71
CA LEU A 57 4.52 6.50 -3.99
C LEU A 57 3.28 5.77 -4.50
N CYS A 58 2.22 6.50 -4.82
CA CYS A 58 0.96 5.91 -5.27
C CYS A 58 1.08 5.28 -6.67
N TYR A 59 1.78 5.95 -7.59
CA TYR A 59 1.81 5.55 -8.99
C TYR A 59 3.10 4.87 -9.45
N ASP A 60 4.00 4.58 -8.53
CA ASP A 60 5.25 3.89 -8.83
C ASP A 60 5.04 2.37 -8.76
N PRO A 61 5.12 1.65 -9.89
CA PRO A 61 4.97 0.20 -9.88
C PRO A 61 5.98 -0.52 -8.99
N SER A 62 7.17 0.03 -8.80
CA SER A 62 8.18 -0.57 -7.94
C SER A 62 7.83 -0.46 -6.45
N ASN A 63 6.89 0.42 -6.12
CA ASN A 63 6.35 0.54 -4.77
C ASN A 63 5.07 -0.27 -4.58
N CYS A 64 4.72 -1.10 -5.56
CA CYS A 64 3.49 -1.90 -5.53
C CYS A 64 3.81 -3.37 -5.68
N VAL A 65 2.97 -4.20 -5.09
CA VAL A 65 3.07 -5.65 -5.18
C VAL A 65 1.67 -6.24 -5.34
N LEU A 66 1.54 -7.23 -6.25
CA LEU A 66 0.26 -7.92 -6.47
C LEU A 66 0.16 -9.08 -5.48
N LEU A 67 -0.90 -9.10 -4.69
CA LEU A 67 -1.08 -10.08 -3.62
C LEU A 67 -2.45 -10.74 -3.69
N CYS A 68 -2.51 -12.01 -3.28
CA CYS A 68 -3.77 -12.69 -3.00
C CYS A 68 -4.31 -12.16 -1.67
N ILE A 69 -5.57 -12.47 -1.35
CA ILE A 69 -6.21 -11.98 -0.13
C ILE A 69 -5.44 -12.34 1.14
N PRO A 70 -5.05 -13.62 1.37
CA PRO A 70 -4.26 -13.97 2.57
C PRO A 70 -2.94 -13.21 2.66
N CYS A 71 -2.22 -13.05 1.55
CA CYS A 71 -0.95 -12.32 1.55
C CYS A 71 -1.17 -10.83 1.77
N HIS A 72 -2.27 -10.28 1.28
CA HIS A 72 -2.61 -8.87 1.50
C HIS A 72 -2.85 -8.59 2.99
N VAL A 73 -3.56 -9.49 3.67
CA VAL A 73 -3.75 -9.40 5.13
C VAL A 73 -2.42 -9.46 5.85
N LYS A 74 -1.56 -10.40 5.43
CA LYS A 74 -0.21 -10.55 5.98
C LYS A 74 0.65 -9.31 5.76
N ALA A 75 0.54 -8.71 4.57
CA ALA A 75 1.28 -7.49 4.23
C ALA A 75 0.92 -6.33 5.15
N HIS A 76 -0.36 -6.19 5.49
CA HIS A 76 -0.78 -5.15 6.43
C HIS A 76 -0.14 -5.33 7.80
N LYS A 77 0.08 -6.57 8.22
CA LYS A 77 0.74 -6.87 9.49
C LYS A 77 2.23 -6.64 9.43
N GLU A 78 2.88 -7.05 8.34
CA GLU A 78 4.35 -6.99 8.21
C GLU A 78 4.86 -5.64 7.70
N LEU A 79 4.22 -5.09 6.68
CA LEU A 79 4.66 -3.84 6.04
C LEU A 79 4.00 -2.62 6.67
N GLY A 80 2.76 -2.75 7.13
CA GLY A 80 2.04 -1.68 7.80
C GLY A 80 2.42 -1.52 9.25
N SER A 81 2.76 -2.64 9.93
CA SER A 81 3.22 -2.62 11.31
C SER A 81 3.58 -4.04 11.71
N LYS A 82 4.70 -4.19 12.39
CA LYS A 82 5.23 -5.50 12.77
C LYS A 82 4.62 -6.08 14.04
N THR A 83 4.01 -5.23 14.87
CA THR A 83 3.40 -5.66 16.14
C THR A 83 2.12 -4.89 16.41
N LYS A 84 1.27 -5.42 17.29
CA LYS A 84 0.06 -4.71 17.72
C LYS A 84 0.41 -3.36 18.34
N GLU A 85 1.51 -3.29 19.05
CA GLU A 85 1.99 -2.06 19.68
C GLU A 85 2.40 -1.03 18.63
N ALA A 86 3.08 -1.46 17.59
CA ALA A 86 3.45 -0.56 16.48
C ALA A 86 2.21 -0.06 15.75
N VAL A 87 1.20 -0.91 15.56
CA VAL A 87 -0.07 -0.51 14.95
C VAL A 87 -0.74 0.56 15.81
N LYS A 88 -0.82 0.32 17.10
CA LYS A 88 -1.44 1.25 18.05
C LYS A 88 -0.68 2.57 18.07
N ALA A 89 0.64 2.52 18.13
CA ALA A 89 1.47 3.72 18.13
C ALA A 89 1.24 4.56 16.88
N ARG A 90 1.17 3.91 15.70
CA ARG A 90 0.88 4.60 14.45
C ARG A 90 -0.51 5.21 14.42
N ARG A 91 -1.52 4.50 14.94
CA ARG A 91 -2.88 5.01 15.03
C ARG A 91 -2.94 6.23 15.93
N ASP A 92 -2.30 6.15 17.08
CA ASP A 92 -2.27 7.24 18.05
C ASP A 92 -1.56 8.46 17.48
N GLU A 93 -0.44 8.25 16.81
CA GLU A 93 0.31 9.31 16.14
C GLU A 93 -0.51 9.97 15.03
N ARG A 94 -1.17 9.16 14.21
CA ARG A 94 -2.04 9.65 13.13
C ARG A 94 -3.22 10.43 13.70
N PHE A 95 -3.79 9.94 14.78
CA PHE A 95 -4.91 10.58 15.47
C PHE A 95 -4.51 11.91 16.07
N GLU A 96 -3.32 11.98 16.68
CA GLU A 96 -2.81 13.23 17.23
C GLU A 96 -2.54 14.29 16.16
N ARG A 97 -2.01 13.87 14.99
CA ARG A 97 -1.82 14.78 13.86
C ARG A 97 -3.15 15.33 13.37
N TRP A 98 -4.14 14.47 13.30
CA TRP A 98 -5.47 14.85 12.84
C TRP A 98 -6.10 15.86 13.80
N LYS A 99 -5.99 15.63 15.10
CA LYS A 99 -6.47 16.56 16.12
C LYS A 99 -5.80 17.93 15.99
N LYS A 100 -4.49 17.94 15.82
CA LYS A 100 -3.73 19.18 15.65
C LYS A 100 -4.18 19.94 14.43
N HIS A 101 -4.43 19.23 13.33
CA HIS A 101 -4.93 19.83 12.11
C HIS A 101 -6.28 20.50 12.32
N LEU A 102 -7.19 19.85 13.04
CA LEU A 102 -8.50 20.41 13.34
C LEU A 102 -8.43 21.65 14.24
N ARG A 103 -7.44 21.70 15.12
CA ARG A 103 -7.22 22.84 16.01
C ARG A 103 -6.45 23.97 15.35
N GLY A 104 -5.97 23.79 14.14
CA GLY A 104 -5.18 24.80 13.43
C GLY A 104 -3.74 24.93 13.93
N GLU A 105 -3.24 23.92 14.60
CA GLU A 105 -1.87 23.91 15.14
C GLU A 105 -0.85 23.42 14.12
#